data_4da6068f01eff8cca16ff2d63fc9bde5
#
_entry.id   4da6068f01eff8cca16ff2d63fc9bde5
#
_cell.length_a   1.000
_cell.length_b   1.000
_cell.length_c   1.000
_cell.angle_alpha   90.00
_cell.angle_beta   90.00
_cell.angle_gamma   90.00
#
_symmetry.space_group_name_H-M   'P 1'
#
loop_
_entity.id
_entity.type
_entity.pdbx_description
1 polymer ?
#
loop_
_entity_poly.entity_id
_entity_poly.type
_entity_poly.pdbx_seq_one_letter_code
_entity_poly.pdbx_strand_id
1 'polypeptide(L)'
;MVTALYRRYRPETFAEMIGQSQVTEPLMTALRTDRVNHAYLFSGPRGCGKTTSARILARCLNCAEGPTDTPCGVCPSCVELSRGGSGSLDVVEIDAASHNGVDDARDLRERAVFAPARDRYKIFILDEAHMVTSQGFNALLKLVEEPPDHVKFIFATTEPDKVLGTIRSRTHHYPFRLVPPAPMLEYVQKLCDEEGVQVEPGVLSLVVRAGGGSPRDTLSLLDQLIAGSESSTVGYERAVALLGYTHGALLDEVVDAIGAGDASGAFAAADRVVQTGQDPRRFVEDLLERLRDLIVVAATSPEAAAAVLRGIPSDELARMGAQAAAFGSAELSRVADLVSQTLTEMTGATSPRLHLELMLARVLVPSADDSERGALARVERLERRIGVTDAAGPAAEPETGRAPAPAVAAAESRAQAAESRPQA
;
A
#
# COMPACT_ATOMS: atom_id res chain seq x y z
N MET A 1 -0.34 -23.63 -23.84
CA MET A 1 -0.55 -22.26 -23.36
C MET A 1 0.19 -22.09 -22.05
N VAL A 2 1.00 -21.07 -21.92
CA VAL A 2 1.68 -20.77 -20.65
C VAL A 2 0.63 -20.21 -19.69
N THR A 3 0.40 -20.88 -18.57
CA THR A 3 -0.55 -20.43 -17.55
C THR A 3 0.10 -19.32 -16.74
N ALA A 4 -0.60 -18.19 -16.55
CA ALA A 4 -0.10 -17.04 -15.79
C ALA A 4 0.35 -17.43 -14.37
N LEU A 5 1.42 -16.78 -13.86
CA LEU A 5 2.05 -17.09 -12.58
C LEU A 5 1.03 -17.09 -11.42
N TYR A 6 0.14 -16.10 -11.35
CA TYR A 6 -0.86 -16.02 -10.26
C TYR A 6 -1.85 -17.20 -10.27
N ARG A 7 -2.04 -17.90 -11.40
CA ARG A 7 -2.84 -19.12 -11.48
C ARG A 7 -1.99 -20.35 -11.13
N ARG A 8 -0.77 -20.43 -11.66
CA ARG A 8 0.15 -21.54 -11.47
C ARG A 8 0.60 -21.68 -10.02
N TYR A 9 0.80 -20.57 -9.32
CA TYR A 9 1.20 -20.49 -7.91
C TYR A 9 0.05 -20.19 -6.96
N ARG A 10 -1.20 -20.39 -7.40
CA ARG A 10 -2.35 -20.25 -6.51
C ARG A 10 -2.27 -21.29 -5.40
N PRO A 11 -2.31 -20.90 -4.11
CA PRO A 11 -2.25 -21.84 -2.99
C PRO A 11 -3.32 -22.93 -3.08
N GLU A 12 -2.95 -24.16 -2.75
CA GLU A 12 -3.83 -25.32 -2.69
C GLU A 12 -4.08 -25.82 -1.27
N THR A 13 -3.29 -25.32 -0.31
CA THR A 13 -3.43 -25.58 1.13
C THR A 13 -3.32 -24.30 1.91
N PHE A 14 -3.81 -24.30 3.16
CA PHE A 14 -3.66 -23.14 4.05
C PHE A 14 -2.20 -22.87 4.42
N ALA A 15 -1.35 -23.88 4.44
CA ALA A 15 0.07 -23.74 4.71
C ALA A 15 0.84 -22.98 3.62
N GLU A 16 0.35 -22.99 2.38
CA GLU A 16 0.93 -22.25 1.25
C GLU A 16 0.52 -20.77 1.21
N MET A 17 -0.43 -20.38 2.06
CA MET A 17 -0.92 -18.99 2.11
C MET A 17 0.09 -18.08 2.79
N ILE A 18 0.57 -17.06 2.10
CA ILE A 18 1.51 -16.09 2.64
C ILE A 18 0.81 -14.97 3.42
N GLY A 19 1.37 -14.57 4.56
CA GLY A 19 0.96 -13.40 5.32
C GLY A 19 -0.46 -13.42 5.87
N GLN A 20 -1.10 -14.63 6.00
CA GLN A 20 -2.47 -14.79 6.47
C GLN A 20 -2.61 -15.71 7.70
N SER A 21 -1.56 -15.86 8.50
CA SER A 21 -1.55 -16.76 9.67
C SER A 21 -2.71 -16.49 10.64
N GLN A 22 -3.09 -15.22 10.83
CA GLN A 22 -4.22 -14.82 11.66
C GLN A 22 -5.58 -15.40 11.22
N VAL A 23 -5.69 -15.84 9.96
CA VAL A 23 -6.88 -16.48 9.38
C VAL A 23 -6.67 -17.99 9.24
N THR A 24 -5.52 -18.40 8.70
CA THR A 24 -5.27 -19.81 8.36
C THR A 24 -5.13 -20.68 9.61
N GLU A 25 -4.43 -20.24 10.66
CA GLU A 25 -4.26 -21.01 11.90
C GLU A 25 -5.57 -21.30 12.62
N PRO A 26 -6.48 -20.32 12.85
CA PRO A 26 -7.79 -20.61 13.43
C PRO A 26 -8.65 -21.55 12.59
N LEU A 27 -8.62 -21.41 11.23
CA LEU A 27 -9.35 -22.31 10.33
C LEU A 27 -8.81 -23.73 10.39
N MET A 28 -7.49 -23.91 10.35
CA MET A 28 -6.84 -25.21 10.47
C MET A 28 -7.14 -25.86 11.83
N THR A 29 -7.17 -25.05 12.91
CA THR A 29 -7.50 -25.55 14.24
C THR A 29 -8.97 -25.98 14.30
N ALA A 30 -9.90 -25.22 13.74
CA ALA A 30 -11.31 -25.59 13.69
C ALA A 30 -11.53 -26.90 12.90
N LEU A 31 -10.81 -27.08 11.79
CA LEU A 31 -10.85 -28.31 11.02
C LEU A 31 -10.31 -29.53 11.78
N ARG A 32 -9.16 -29.39 12.48
CA ARG A 32 -8.57 -30.46 13.30
C ARG A 32 -9.42 -30.87 14.48
N THR A 33 -10.19 -29.92 15.03
CA THR A 33 -11.02 -30.16 16.23
C THR A 33 -12.48 -30.43 15.89
N ASP A 34 -12.81 -30.61 14.61
CA ASP A 34 -14.17 -30.83 14.08
C ASP A 34 -15.18 -29.76 14.54
N ARG A 35 -14.70 -28.52 14.71
CA ARG A 35 -15.54 -27.36 15.05
C ARG A 35 -15.90 -26.57 13.81
N VAL A 36 -16.50 -27.25 12.83
CA VAL A 36 -16.85 -26.68 11.53
C VAL A 36 -18.18 -25.95 11.62
N ASN A 37 -18.19 -24.65 11.29
CA ASN A 37 -19.42 -23.87 11.25
C ASN A 37 -20.17 -24.09 9.91
N HIS A 38 -21.43 -23.68 9.87
CA HIS A 38 -22.27 -23.73 8.68
C HIS A 38 -22.03 -22.55 7.73
N ALA A 39 -21.57 -21.39 8.23
CA ALA A 39 -21.37 -20.18 7.45
C ALA A 39 -20.10 -19.42 7.84
N TYR A 40 -19.36 -19.00 6.83
CA TYR A 40 -18.11 -18.26 6.92
C TYR A 40 -18.21 -16.95 6.15
N LEU A 41 -17.59 -15.90 6.66
CA LEU A 41 -17.43 -14.62 5.97
C LEU A 41 -15.94 -14.28 5.86
N PHE A 42 -15.40 -14.30 4.65
CA PHE A 42 -14.05 -13.89 4.34
C PHE A 42 -14.06 -12.46 3.81
N SER A 43 -13.53 -11.52 4.57
CA SER A 43 -13.46 -10.12 4.19
C SER A 43 -12.03 -9.66 3.99
N GLY A 44 -11.83 -8.59 3.25
CA GLY A 44 -10.52 -7.96 3.08
C GLY A 44 -10.27 -7.45 1.67
N PRO A 45 -9.13 -6.78 1.42
CA PRO A 45 -8.80 -6.17 0.15
C PRO A 45 -8.82 -7.15 -1.03
N ARG A 46 -8.90 -6.60 -2.26
CA ARG A 46 -8.81 -7.41 -3.48
C ARG A 46 -7.46 -8.13 -3.55
N GLY A 47 -7.47 -9.37 -4.07
CA GLY A 47 -6.26 -10.14 -4.36
C GLY A 47 -5.52 -10.72 -3.15
N CYS A 48 -6.02 -10.55 -1.90
CA CYS A 48 -5.40 -11.08 -0.67
C CYS A 48 -5.65 -12.58 -0.42
N GLY A 49 -6.42 -13.29 -1.28
CA GLY A 49 -6.59 -14.74 -1.21
C GLY A 49 -7.94 -15.23 -0.67
N LYS A 50 -8.97 -14.38 -0.52
CA LYS A 50 -10.30 -14.75 0.00
C LYS A 50 -10.94 -15.92 -0.76
N THR A 51 -11.11 -15.79 -2.06
CA THR A 51 -11.69 -16.84 -2.93
C THR A 51 -10.83 -18.10 -2.97
N THR A 52 -9.50 -17.92 -2.92
CA THR A 52 -8.57 -19.05 -2.80
C THR A 52 -8.78 -19.81 -1.50
N SER A 53 -8.86 -19.11 -0.38
CA SER A 53 -9.14 -19.72 0.94
C SER A 53 -10.52 -20.38 0.99
N ALA A 54 -11.53 -19.82 0.33
CA ALA A 54 -12.84 -20.43 0.21
C ALA A 54 -12.78 -21.80 -0.50
N ARG A 55 -12.03 -21.89 -1.59
CA ARG A 55 -11.79 -23.16 -2.29
C ARG A 55 -10.97 -24.14 -1.46
N ILE A 56 -9.93 -23.67 -0.76
CA ILE A 56 -9.12 -24.51 0.15
C ILE A 56 -10.03 -25.06 1.25
N LEU A 57 -10.87 -24.23 1.88
CA LEU A 57 -11.78 -24.67 2.92
C LEU A 57 -12.76 -25.71 2.39
N ALA A 58 -13.35 -25.48 1.22
CA ALA A 58 -14.24 -26.46 0.57
C ALA A 58 -13.52 -27.79 0.31
N ARG A 59 -12.27 -27.73 -0.12
CA ARG A 59 -11.42 -28.90 -0.36
C ARG A 59 -11.11 -29.65 0.95
N CYS A 60 -10.82 -28.94 2.05
CA CYS A 60 -10.60 -29.50 3.38
C CYS A 60 -11.86 -30.18 3.93
N LEU A 61 -13.03 -29.57 3.73
CA LEU A 61 -14.33 -30.09 4.19
C LEU A 61 -14.77 -31.34 3.44
N ASN A 62 -14.57 -31.37 2.13
CA ASN A 62 -15.03 -32.45 1.23
C ASN A 62 -13.95 -33.47 0.88
N CYS A 63 -12.75 -33.36 1.46
CA CYS A 63 -11.73 -34.39 1.31
C CYS A 63 -12.26 -35.74 1.82
N ALA A 64 -11.92 -36.84 1.15
CA ALA A 64 -12.28 -38.19 1.57
C ALA A 64 -11.77 -38.51 3.00
N GLU A 65 -10.62 -37.96 3.36
CA GLU A 65 -9.98 -38.11 4.69
C GLU A 65 -10.45 -37.02 5.69
N GLY A 66 -11.36 -36.11 5.26
CA GLY A 66 -11.72 -34.93 6.06
C GLY A 66 -12.99 -35.08 6.89
N PRO A 67 -13.40 -34.00 7.56
CA PRO A 67 -12.77 -32.68 7.55
C PRO A 67 -11.32 -32.69 8.01
N THR A 68 -10.42 -32.04 7.28
CA THR A 68 -8.99 -32.01 7.57
C THR A 68 -8.41 -30.65 7.28
N ASP A 69 -7.35 -30.26 7.97
CA ASP A 69 -6.60 -29.03 7.68
C ASP A 69 -5.62 -29.18 6.51
N THR A 70 -5.32 -30.44 6.13
CA THR A 70 -4.44 -30.77 5.01
C THR A 70 -5.15 -31.75 4.07
N PRO A 71 -5.73 -31.26 2.95
CA PRO A 71 -6.45 -32.13 2.01
C PRO A 71 -5.49 -33.11 1.33
N CYS A 72 -5.93 -34.36 1.11
CA CYS A 72 -5.06 -35.45 0.60
C CYS A 72 -4.53 -35.21 -0.83
N GLY A 73 -5.15 -34.32 -1.61
CA GLY A 73 -4.72 -33.97 -2.97
C GLY A 73 -5.08 -35.00 -4.06
N VAL A 74 -5.46 -36.22 -3.72
CA VAL A 74 -5.63 -37.35 -4.65
C VAL A 74 -7.07 -37.84 -4.78
N CYS A 75 -7.94 -37.59 -3.81
CA CYS A 75 -9.35 -37.98 -3.92
C CYS A 75 -10.09 -37.15 -4.99
N PRO A 76 -11.23 -37.62 -5.53
CA PRO A 76 -11.95 -36.91 -6.58
C PRO A 76 -12.28 -35.46 -6.24
N SER A 77 -12.75 -35.19 -5.03
CA SER A 77 -13.06 -33.82 -4.59
C SER A 77 -11.79 -32.93 -4.55
N CYS A 78 -10.68 -33.47 -4.04
CA CYS A 78 -9.41 -32.73 -4.04
C CYS A 78 -8.86 -32.43 -5.44
N VAL A 79 -8.99 -33.36 -6.37
CA VAL A 79 -8.56 -33.20 -7.77
C VAL A 79 -9.44 -32.18 -8.49
N GLU A 80 -10.77 -32.28 -8.36
CA GLU A 80 -11.73 -31.37 -9.00
C GLU A 80 -11.60 -29.92 -8.50
N LEU A 81 -11.28 -29.72 -7.22
CA LEU A 81 -11.09 -28.41 -6.60
C LEU A 81 -9.64 -27.89 -6.65
N SER A 82 -8.73 -28.63 -7.31
CA SER A 82 -7.34 -28.22 -7.52
C SER A 82 -7.23 -27.01 -8.49
N ARG A 83 -6.01 -26.48 -8.66
CA ARG A 83 -5.70 -25.35 -9.58
C ARG A 83 -6.18 -25.59 -11.01
N GLY A 84 -6.04 -26.81 -11.50
CA GLY A 84 -6.44 -27.24 -12.86
C GLY A 84 -7.73 -28.05 -12.91
N GLY A 85 -8.44 -28.18 -11.79
CA GLY A 85 -9.64 -28.97 -11.69
C GLY A 85 -10.85 -28.38 -12.42
N SER A 86 -11.76 -29.23 -12.80
CA SER A 86 -12.99 -28.88 -13.53
C SER A 86 -14.08 -28.25 -12.64
N GLY A 87 -13.87 -28.20 -11.33
CA GLY A 87 -14.88 -27.88 -10.33
C GLY A 87 -15.68 -29.11 -9.88
N SER A 88 -16.30 -29.03 -8.71
CA SER A 88 -17.12 -30.11 -8.14
C SER A 88 -18.62 -29.78 -8.27
N LEU A 89 -19.46 -30.79 -8.47
CA LEU A 89 -20.92 -30.64 -8.47
C LEU A 89 -21.46 -30.22 -7.08
N ASP A 90 -20.73 -30.55 -6.04
CA ASP A 90 -21.10 -30.28 -4.66
C ASP A 90 -20.49 -28.99 -4.10
N VAL A 91 -19.64 -28.30 -4.90
CA VAL A 91 -19.09 -26.97 -4.56
C VAL A 91 -19.48 -25.99 -5.65
N VAL A 92 -20.48 -25.18 -5.36
CA VAL A 92 -21.04 -24.19 -6.29
C VAL A 92 -20.43 -22.83 -6.00
N GLU A 93 -19.62 -22.31 -6.93
CA GLU A 93 -19.03 -20.98 -6.86
C GLU A 93 -19.86 -20.00 -7.68
N ILE A 94 -20.34 -18.95 -7.04
CA ILE A 94 -21.20 -17.92 -7.61
C ILE A 94 -20.50 -16.57 -7.47
N ASP A 95 -20.28 -15.90 -8.60
CA ASP A 95 -19.87 -14.50 -8.62
C ASP A 95 -21.11 -13.62 -8.47
N ALA A 96 -21.24 -12.98 -7.31
CA ALA A 96 -22.36 -12.10 -7.02
C ALA A 96 -22.36 -10.82 -7.85
N ALA A 97 -21.26 -10.47 -8.52
CA ALA A 97 -21.27 -9.35 -9.47
C ALA A 97 -22.12 -9.68 -10.72
N SER A 98 -22.16 -10.95 -11.12
CA SER A 98 -22.94 -11.44 -12.27
C SER A 98 -24.30 -12.02 -11.88
N HIS A 99 -24.43 -12.53 -10.64
CA HIS A 99 -25.61 -13.24 -10.12
C HIS A 99 -26.03 -12.67 -8.76
N ASN A 100 -26.73 -11.54 -8.75
CA ASN A 100 -27.05 -10.78 -7.53
C ASN A 100 -28.54 -10.65 -7.24
N GLY A 101 -29.39 -11.21 -8.10
CA GLY A 101 -30.84 -11.04 -8.06
C GLY A 101 -31.53 -11.94 -7.04
N VAL A 102 -32.85 -11.67 -6.87
CA VAL A 102 -33.74 -12.49 -6.03
C VAL A 102 -33.92 -13.87 -6.64
N ASP A 103 -33.95 -13.97 -7.96
CA ASP A 103 -34.19 -15.23 -8.67
C ASP A 103 -32.96 -16.13 -8.57
N ASP A 104 -31.74 -15.57 -8.66
CA ASP A 104 -30.50 -16.31 -8.40
C ASP A 104 -30.47 -16.87 -6.97
N ALA A 105 -30.88 -16.04 -5.99
CA ALA A 105 -30.97 -16.46 -4.60
C ALA A 105 -32.02 -17.57 -4.36
N ARG A 106 -33.16 -17.53 -5.10
CA ARG A 106 -34.17 -18.58 -5.05
C ARG A 106 -33.67 -19.89 -5.64
N ASP A 107 -33.02 -19.83 -6.80
CA ASP A 107 -32.39 -20.98 -7.43
C ASP A 107 -31.36 -21.64 -6.51
N LEU A 108 -30.52 -20.83 -5.87
CA LEU A 108 -29.56 -21.31 -4.88
C LEU A 108 -30.27 -22.00 -3.70
N ARG A 109 -31.35 -21.41 -3.19
CA ARG A 109 -32.16 -22.00 -2.10
C ARG A 109 -32.75 -23.35 -2.51
N GLU A 110 -33.28 -23.47 -3.72
CA GLU A 110 -33.84 -24.72 -4.25
C GLU A 110 -32.76 -25.79 -4.35
N ARG A 111 -31.58 -25.44 -4.85
CA ARG A 111 -30.42 -26.36 -4.94
C ARG A 111 -29.92 -26.80 -3.56
N ALA A 112 -30.02 -25.96 -2.53
CA ALA A 112 -29.53 -26.25 -1.19
C ALA A 112 -30.40 -27.29 -0.45
N VAL A 113 -31.64 -27.50 -0.86
CA VAL A 113 -32.50 -28.52 -0.28
C VAL A 113 -32.02 -29.95 -0.64
N PHE A 114 -31.39 -30.10 -1.79
CA PHE A 114 -30.91 -31.41 -2.23
C PHE A 114 -29.60 -31.78 -1.54
N ALA A 115 -29.49 -33.03 -1.10
CA ALA A 115 -28.27 -33.61 -0.59
C ALA A 115 -27.12 -33.51 -1.61
N PRO A 116 -25.87 -33.49 -1.17
CA PRO A 116 -24.73 -33.53 -2.08
C PRO A 116 -24.76 -34.80 -2.93
N ALA A 117 -24.26 -34.69 -4.17
CA ALA A 117 -24.30 -35.82 -5.12
C ALA A 117 -23.26 -36.89 -4.75
N ARG A 118 -22.12 -36.51 -4.18
CA ARG A 118 -21.01 -37.40 -3.86
C ARG A 118 -20.28 -37.02 -2.58
N ASP A 119 -20.02 -35.76 -2.39
CA ASP A 119 -19.17 -35.25 -1.34
C ASP A 119 -19.91 -35.17 0.03
N ARG A 120 -19.20 -34.82 1.10
CA ARG A 120 -19.81 -34.73 2.44
C ARG A 120 -20.74 -33.56 2.60
N TYR A 121 -20.35 -32.41 2.04
CA TYR A 121 -21.10 -31.18 2.14
C TYR A 121 -21.42 -30.58 0.77
N LYS A 122 -22.58 -29.96 0.65
CA LYS A 122 -22.93 -29.05 -0.42
C LYS A 122 -22.47 -27.65 -0.03
N ILE A 123 -21.48 -27.13 -0.72
CA ILE A 123 -20.82 -25.88 -0.34
C ILE A 123 -21.14 -24.80 -1.36
N PHE A 124 -21.61 -23.67 -0.90
CA PHE A 124 -21.87 -22.48 -1.72
C PHE A 124 -20.84 -21.41 -1.41
N ILE A 125 -20.03 -21.06 -2.39
CA ILE A 125 -19.07 -19.96 -2.32
C ILE A 125 -19.67 -18.79 -3.07
N LEU A 126 -20.00 -17.70 -2.34
CA LEU A 126 -20.49 -16.46 -2.94
C LEU A 126 -19.32 -15.46 -2.93
N ASP A 127 -18.72 -15.25 -4.10
CA ASP A 127 -17.67 -14.25 -4.26
C ASP A 127 -18.27 -12.86 -4.51
N GLU A 128 -17.59 -11.81 -4.09
CA GLU A 128 -18.05 -10.41 -4.05
C GLU A 128 -19.46 -10.26 -3.46
N ALA A 129 -19.68 -10.96 -2.34
CA ALA A 129 -20.98 -11.08 -1.67
C ALA A 129 -21.66 -9.73 -1.37
N HIS A 130 -20.92 -8.63 -1.26
CA HIS A 130 -21.48 -7.28 -1.10
C HIS A 130 -22.31 -6.80 -2.30
N MET A 131 -22.18 -7.46 -3.45
CA MET A 131 -22.98 -7.17 -4.65
C MET A 131 -24.37 -7.81 -4.62
N VAL A 132 -24.63 -8.77 -3.72
CA VAL A 132 -25.95 -9.37 -3.54
C VAL A 132 -26.94 -8.31 -3.05
N THR A 133 -28.07 -8.17 -3.73
CA THR A 133 -29.11 -7.23 -3.34
C THR A 133 -29.70 -7.57 -1.96
N SER A 134 -30.22 -6.59 -1.25
CA SER A 134 -30.88 -6.82 0.05
C SER A 134 -32.05 -7.81 -0.07
N GLN A 135 -32.76 -7.83 -1.21
CA GLN A 135 -33.82 -8.78 -1.49
C GLN A 135 -33.27 -10.19 -1.71
N GLY A 136 -32.14 -10.32 -2.43
CA GLY A 136 -31.42 -11.59 -2.60
C GLY A 136 -30.96 -12.16 -1.25
N PHE A 137 -30.33 -11.33 -0.40
CA PHE A 137 -29.98 -11.78 0.95
C PHE A 137 -31.17 -12.21 1.79
N ASN A 138 -32.29 -11.48 1.73
CA ASN A 138 -33.51 -11.87 2.45
C ASN A 138 -34.06 -13.22 1.97
N ALA A 139 -33.91 -13.55 0.70
CA ALA A 139 -34.31 -14.87 0.17
C ALA A 139 -33.42 -16.00 0.70
N LEU A 140 -32.14 -15.72 1.00
CA LEU A 140 -31.15 -16.65 1.57
C LEU A 140 -31.19 -16.70 3.10
N LEU A 141 -31.75 -15.67 3.76
CA LEU A 141 -31.63 -15.49 5.21
C LEU A 141 -32.07 -16.74 5.99
N LYS A 142 -33.25 -17.28 5.65
CA LYS A 142 -33.77 -18.47 6.34
C LYS A 142 -32.88 -19.70 6.19
N LEU A 143 -32.22 -19.84 5.03
CA LEU A 143 -31.28 -20.92 4.77
C LEU A 143 -29.96 -20.77 5.49
N VAL A 144 -29.51 -19.52 5.73
CA VAL A 144 -28.30 -19.23 6.50
C VAL A 144 -28.57 -19.29 8.01
N GLU A 145 -29.81 -19.02 8.45
CA GLU A 145 -30.22 -19.14 9.86
C GLU A 145 -30.36 -20.59 10.31
N GLU A 146 -31.04 -21.39 9.49
CA GLU A 146 -31.37 -22.79 9.76
C GLU A 146 -30.99 -23.66 8.55
N PRO A 147 -29.68 -23.81 8.28
CA PRO A 147 -29.24 -24.59 7.13
C PRO A 147 -29.44 -26.09 7.38
N PRO A 148 -29.69 -26.89 6.33
CA PRO A 148 -29.54 -28.34 6.41
C PRO A 148 -28.11 -28.72 6.83
N ASP A 149 -27.94 -29.79 7.58
CA ASP A 149 -26.64 -30.21 8.12
C ASP A 149 -25.54 -30.38 7.07
N HIS A 150 -25.96 -30.77 5.86
CA HIS A 150 -25.07 -30.97 4.72
C HIS A 150 -24.72 -29.68 3.96
N VAL A 151 -25.26 -28.52 4.32
CA VAL A 151 -25.03 -27.25 3.61
C VAL A 151 -24.01 -26.40 4.35
N LYS A 152 -23.07 -25.83 3.59
CA LYS A 152 -22.10 -24.85 4.09
C LYS A 152 -22.08 -23.63 3.18
N PHE A 153 -21.94 -22.44 3.77
CA PHE A 153 -21.80 -21.16 3.07
C PHE A 153 -20.44 -20.54 3.32
N ILE A 154 -19.84 -20.00 2.25
CA ILE A 154 -18.61 -19.21 2.34
C ILE A 154 -18.83 -17.94 1.54
N PHE A 155 -19.02 -16.83 2.24
CA PHE A 155 -19.14 -15.49 1.65
C PHE A 155 -17.77 -14.87 1.57
N ALA A 156 -17.35 -14.38 0.40
CA ALA A 156 -16.15 -13.61 0.20
C ALA A 156 -16.52 -12.18 -0.22
N THR A 157 -15.92 -11.17 0.40
CA THR A 157 -16.26 -9.77 0.12
C THR A 157 -15.07 -8.83 0.33
N THR A 158 -15.01 -7.77 -0.46
CA THR A 158 -14.10 -6.64 -0.23
C THR A 158 -14.72 -5.60 0.71
N GLU A 159 -16.04 -5.56 0.86
CA GLU A 159 -16.78 -4.57 1.61
C GLU A 159 -17.73 -5.24 2.63
N PRO A 160 -17.21 -5.67 3.80
CA PRO A 160 -18.01 -6.40 4.78
C PRO A 160 -19.20 -5.59 5.34
N ASP A 161 -19.11 -4.27 5.36
CA ASP A 161 -20.17 -3.41 5.88
C ASP A 161 -21.38 -3.33 4.95
N LYS A 162 -21.21 -3.63 3.66
CA LYS A 162 -22.32 -3.74 2.70
C LYS A 162 -23.05 -5.10 2.77
N VAL A 163 -22.45 -6.11 3.37
CA VAL A 163 -23.12 -7.40 3.61
C VAL A 163 -24.17 -7.20 4.71
N LEU A 164 -25.38 -7.71 4.46
CA LEU A 164 -26.52 -7.55 5.35
C LEU A 164 -26.16 -7.98 6.80
N GLY A 165 -26.41 -7.11 7.79
CA GLY A 165 -26.03 -7.33 9.17
C GLY A 165 -26.58 -8.63 9.79
N THR A 166 -27.76 -9.06 9.35
CA THR A 166 -28.38 -10.32 9.73
C THR A 166 -27.62 -11.56 9.26
N ILE A 167 -27.00 -11.51 8.08
CA ILE A 167 -26.11 -12.55 7.55
C ILE A 167 -24.78 -12.50 8.32
N ARG A 168 -24.18 -11.31 8.42
CA ARG A 168 -22.89 -11.12 9.11
C ARG A 168 -22.88 -11.63 10.55
N SER A 169 -23.96 -11.43 11.30
CA SER A 169 -24.09 -11.91 12.68
C SER A 169 -24.16 -13.42 12.85
N ARG A 170 -24.42 -14.16 11.75
CA ARG A 170 -24.55 -15.63 11.73
C ARG A 170 -23.38 -16.34 11.07
N THR A 171 -22.38 -15.58 10.63
CA THR A 171 -21.19 -16.09 9.99
C THR A 171 -19.96 -15.98 10.90
N HIS A 172 -19.06 -16.94 10.81
CA HIS A 172 -17.73 -16.80 11.37
C HIS A 172 -16.89 -15.90 10.47
N HIS A 173 -16.51 -14.73 10.99
CA HIS A 173 -15.85 -13.68 10.22
C HIS A 173 -14.32 -13.82 10.34
N TYR A 174 -13.66 -13.88 9.18
CA TYR A 174 -12.21 -13.97 9.01
C TYR A 174 -11.70 -12.82 8.16
N PRO A 175 -11.06 -11.80 8.76
CA PRO A 175 -10.53 -10.64 8.02
C PRO A 175 -9.15 -10.93 7.45
N PHE A 176 -9.06 -10.97 6.13
CA PHE A 176 -7.80 -11.04 5.38
C PHE A 176 -7.15 -9.67 5.30
N ARG A 177 -5.82 -9.64 5.20
CA ARG A 177 -5.02 -8.42 5.13
C ARG A 177 -4.15 -8.42 3.87
N LEU A 178 -3.67 -7.23 3.51
CA LEU A 178 -2.58 -7.12 2.55
C LEU A 178 -1.32 -7.75 3.15
N VAL A 179 -0.53 -8.40 2.31
CA VAL A 179 0.74 -9.01 2.73
C VAL A 179 1.78 -7.90 2.88
N PRO A 180 2.50 -7.83 4.01
CA PRO A 180 3.57 -6.86 4.19
C PRO A 180 4.68 -7.01 3.12
N PRO A 181 5.41 -5.92 2.80
CA PRO A 181 6.42 -5.95 1.73
C PRO A 181 7.51 -7.00 1.90
N ALA A 182 8.02 -7.22 3.13
CA ALA A 182 9.12 -8.16 3.36
C ALA A 182 8.74 -9.63 3.06
N PRO A 183 7.65 -10.19 3.63
CA PRO A 183 7.19 -11.54 3.24
C PRO A 183 6.82 -11.65 1.76
N MET A 184 6.31 -10.58 1.14
CA MET A 184 6.00 -10.58 -0.28
C MET A 184 7.28 -10.64 -1.13
N LEU A 185 8.32 -9.88 -0.74
CA LEU A 185 9.61 -9.88 -1.42
C LEU A 185 10.27 -11.27 -1.38
N GLU A 186 10.30 -11.90 -0.19
CA GLU A 186 10.81 -13.26 -0.02
C GLU A 186 10.04 -14.25 -0.90
N TYR A 187 8.73 -14.11 -0.97
CA TYR A 187 7.89 -14.99 -1.77
C TYR A 187 8.16 -14.83 -3.28
N VAL A 188 8.20 -13.62 -3.81
CA VAL A 188 8.45 -13.41 -5.24
C VAL A 188 9.87 -13.76 -5.63
N GLN A 189 10.87 -13.57 -4.74
CA GLN A 189 12.25 -14.03 -4.95
C GLN A 189 12.29 -15.54 -5.11
N LYS A 190 11.68 -16.28 -4.18
CA LYS A 190 11.58 -17.74 -4.24
C LYS A 190 10.95 -18.20 -5.57
N LEU A 191 9.89 -17.54 -6.03
CA LEU A 191 9.24 -17.88 -7.29
C LEU A 191 10.14 -17.61 -8.50
N CYS A 192 10.90 -16.52 -8.51
CA CYS A 192 11.89 -16.27 -9.56
C CYS A 192 12.95 -17.37 -9.61
N ASP A 193 13.42 -17.82 -8.45
CA ASP A 193 14.40 -18.91 -8.34
C ASP A 193 13.82 -20.24 -8.88
N GLU A 194 12.55 -20.57 -8.54
CA GLU A 194 11.84 -21.76 -9.04
C GLU A 194 11.60 -21.71 -10.56
N GLU A 195 11.33 -20.52 -11.12
CA GLU A 195 11.15 -20.32 -12.56
C GLU A 195 12.47 -20.18 -13.33
N GLY A 196 13.61 -20.14 -12.63
CA GLY A 196 14.92 -19.92 -13.22
C GLY A 196 15.11 -18.53 -13.82
N VAL A 197 14.38 -17.54 -13.32
CA VAL A 197 14.43 -16.16 -13.78
C VAL A 197 15.38 -15.36 -12.89
N GLN A 198 16.35 -14.70 -13.52
CA GLN A 198 17.22 -13.75 -12.83
C GLN A 198 16.58 -12.35 -12.86
N VAL A 199 16.74 -11.61 -11.77
CA VAL A 199 16.23 -10.24 -11.66
C VAL A 199 17.33 -9.31 -11.22
N GLU A 200 17.43 -8.15 -11.85
CA GLU A 200 18.37 -7.12 -11.42
C GLU A 200 18.00 -6.55 -10.04
N PRO A 201 18.99 -6.05 -9.28
CA PRO A 201 18.73 -5.39 -8.01
C PRO A 201 17.64 -4.30 -8.12
N GLY A 202 16.72 -4.26 -7.16
CA GLY A 202 15.63 -3.28 -7.13
C GLY A 202 14.36 -3.68 -7.89
N VAL A 203 14.41 -4.56 -8.88
CA VAL A 203 13.24 -4.97 -9.69
C VAL A 203 12.11 -5.53 -8.82
N LEU A 204 12.41 -6.49 -7.94
CA LEU A 204 11.38 -7.10 -7.10
C LEU A 204 10.76 -6.10 -6.12
N SER A 205 11.55 -5.14 -5.63
CA SER A 205 11.04 -4.07 -4.77
C SER A 205 10.01 -3.20 -5.51
N LEU A 206 10.26 -2.87 -6.80
CA LEU A 206 9.30 -2.16 -7.64
C LEU A 206 8.02 -2.98 -7.85
N VAL A 207 8.14 -4.28 -8.14
CA VAL A 207 7.00 -5.17 -8.35
C VAL A 207 6.14 -5.29 -7.09
N VAL A 208 6.77 -5.49 -5.92
CA VAL A 208 6.08 -5.59 -4.62
C VAL A 208 5.37 -4.29 -4.28
N ARG A 209 6.01 -3.15 -4.51
CA ARG A 209 5.43 -1.82 -4.33
C ARG A 209 4.22 -1.62 -5.24
N ALA A 210 4.34 -1.92 -6.55
CA ALA A 210 3.26 -1.81 -7.51
C ALA A 210 2.07 -2.74 -7.20
N GLY A 211 2.35 -3.94 -6.66
CA GLY A 211 1.33 -4.91 -6.27
C GLY A 211 0.57 -4.56 -5.00
N GLY A 212 1.02 -3.52 -4.24
CA GLY A 212 0.29 -2.95 -3.11
C GLY A 212 -0.05 -3.95 -2.00
N GLY A 213 0.72 -5.04 -1.85
CA GLY A 213 0.48 -6.10 -0.86
C GLY A 213 -0.54 -7.15 -1.30
N SER A 214 -1.04 -7.09 -2.54
CA SER A 214 -1.89 -8.12 -3.15
C SER A 214 -1.02 -9.19 -3.83
N PRO A 215 -0.99 -10.45 -3.35
CA PRO A 215 -0.23 -11.52 -4.02
C PRO A 215 -0.64 -11.71 -5.48
N ARG A 216 -1.93 -11.63 -5.77
CA ARG A 216 -2.45 -11.79 -7.14
C ARG A 216 -1.92 -10.71 -8.08
N ASP A 217 -1.97 -9.45 -7.65
CA ASP A 217 -1.58 -8.33 -8.52
C ASP A 217 -0.06 -8.27 -8.64
N THR A 218 0.69 -8.53 -7.55
CA THR A 218 2.15 -8.66 -7.57
C THR A 218 2.60 -9.74 -8.56
N LEU A 219 2.00 -10.94 -8.52
CA LEU A 219 2.34 -12.02 -9.43
C LEU A 219 1.92 -11.73 -10.88
N SER A 220 0.82 -10.99 -11.09
CA SER A 220 0.42 -10.57 -12.43
C SER A 220 1.42 -9.60 -13.07
N LEU A 221 1.94 -8.65 -12.27
CA LEU A 221 2.97 -7.71 -12.70
C LEU A 221 4.31 -8.41 -12.95
N LEU A 222 4.70 -9.33 -12.07
CA LEU A 222 5.91 -10.14 -12.27
C LEU A 222 5.83 -10.98 -13.55
N ASP A 223 4.68 -11.60 -13.81
CA ASP A 223 4.43 -12.39 -15.02
C ASP A 223 4.57 -11.54 -16.29
N GLN A 224 4.03 -10.32 -16.27
CA GLN A 224 4.18 -9.37 -17.39
C GLN A 224 5.64 -8.98 -17.63
N LEU A 225 6.42 -8.75 -16.56
CA LEU A 225 7.83 -8.42 -16.67
C LEU A 225 8.64 -9.58 -17.25
N ILE A 226 8.39 -10.81 -16.79
CA ILE A 226 9.04 -12.02 -17.28
C ILE A 226 8.69 -12.23 -18.75
N ALA A 227 7.41 -12.18 -19.11
CA ALA A 227 6.94 -12.32 -20.49
C ALA A 227 7.47 -11.26 -21.43
N GLY A 228 7.71 -10.05 -20.90
CA GLY A 228 8.29 -8.93 -21.65
C GLY A 228 9.81 -8.96 -21.77
N SER A 229 10.53 -9.86 -21.11
CA SER A 229 12.00 -9.93 -21.15
C SER A 229 12.50 -10.79 -22.30
N GLU A 230 13.54 -10.31 -23.00
CA GLU A 230 14.15 -11.03 -24.14
C GLU A 230 15.08 -12.17 -23.71
N SER A 231 15.47 -12.17 -22.44
CA SER A 231 16.35 -13.16 -21.80
C SER A 231 15.71 -13.69 -20.52
N SER A 232 16.36 -14.64 -19.86
CA SER A 232 15.97 -15.09 -18.51
C SER A 232 16.21 -14.05 -17.41
N THR A 233 16.65 -12.82 -17.78
CA THR A 233 16.95 -11.74 -16.82
C THR A 233 15.97 -10.60 -17.02
N VAL A 234 15.31 -10.19 -15.93
CA VAL A 234 14.44 -8.99 -15.89
C VAL A 234 15.29 -7.79 -15.49
N GLY A 235 15.47 -6.84 -16.42
CA GLY A 235 16.25 -5.63 -16.20
C GLY A 235 15.44 -4.54 -15.46
N TYR A 236 16.15 -3.72 -14.68
CA TYR A 236 15.57 -2.64 -13.87
C TYR A 236 14.90 -1.57 -14.74
N GLU A 237 15.56 -1.08 -15.78
CA GLU A 237 15.05 -0.06 -16.69
C GLU A 237 13.71 -0.49 -17.35
N ARG A 238 13.65 -1.76 -17.75
CA ARG A 238 12.44 -2.32 -18.34
C ARG A 238 11.30 -2.44 -17.32
N ALA A 239 11.63 -2.80 -16.08
CA ALA A 239 10.66 -2.85 -14.99
C ALA A 239 10.08 -1.46 -14.69
N VAL A 240 10.94 -0.44 -14.60
CA VAL A 240 10.52 0.97 -14.41
C VAL A 240 9.59 1.41 -15.55
N ALA A 241 9.96 1.16 -16.80
CA ALA A 241 9.19 1.56 -17.97
C ALA A 241 7.80 0.85 -18.02
N LEU A 242 7.77 -0.48 -17.80
CA LEU A 242 6.53 -1.25 -17.89
C LEU A 242 5.57 -0.94 -16.75
N LEU A 243 6.10 -0.72 -15.54
CA LEU A 243 5.30 -0.39 -14.36
C LEU A 243 4.91 1.10 -14.29
N GLY A 244 5.43 1.92 -15.21
CA GLY A 244 5.15 3.36 -15.31
C GLY A 244 5.76 4.17 -14.15
N TYR A 245 6.82 3.66 -13.50
CA TYR A 245 7.54 4.41 -12.49
C TYR A 245 8.44 5.47 -13.12
N THR A 246 8.67 6.54 -12.37
CA THR A 246 9.65 7.56 -12.74
C THR A 246 11.06 7.02 -12.51
N HIS A 247 11.95 7.22 -13.50
CA HIS A 247 13.35 6.88 -13.32
C HIS A 247 13.95 7.60 -12.11
N GLY A 248 14.65 6.85 -11.24
CA GLY A 248 15.24 7.39 -10.02
C GLY A 248 16.12 8.63 -10.25
N ALA A 249 16.87 8.64 -11.35
CA ALA A 249 17.71 9.78 -11.74
C ALA A 249 16.92 11.07 -11.99
N LEU A 250 15.71 10.98 -12.59
CA LEU A 250 14.83 12.14 -12.80
C LEU A 250 14.23 12.64 -11.49
N LEU A 251 13.86 11.72 -10.59
CA LEU A 251 13.39 12.09 -9.25
C LEU A 251 14.49 12.78 -8.45
N ASP A 252 15.72 12.23 -8.48
CA ASP A 252 16.87 12.82 -7.82
C ASP A 252 17.14 14.24 -8.32
N GLU A 253 17.11 14.44 -9.63
CA GLU A 253 17.32 15.76 -10.24
C GLU A 253 16.28 16.80 -9.81
N VAL A 254 14.99 16.41 -9.76
CA VAL A 254 13.92 17.31 -9.29
C VAL A 254 14.08 17.61 -7.80
N VAL A 255 14.38 16.59 -6.99
CA VAL A 255 14.61 16.74 -5.54
C VAL A 255 15.80 17.66 -5.27
N ASP A 256 16.92 17.44 -5.96
CA ASP A 256 18.13 18.24 -5.80
C ASP A 256 17.88 19.70 -6.20
N ALA A 257 17.17 19.93 -7.31
CA ALA A 257 16.78 21.28 -7.75
C ALA A 257 15.87 21.99 -6.75
N ILE A 258 14.87 21.27 -6.19
CA ILE A 258 14.00 21.84 -5.15
C ILE A 258 14.81 22.18 -3.89
N GLY A 259 15.66 21.27 -3.39
CA GLY A 259 16.51 21.47 -2.22
C GLY A 259 17.47 22.65 -2.38
N ALA A 260 18.01 22.84 -3.58
CA ALA A 260 18.86 23.96 -3.93
C ALA A 260 18.09 25.28 -4.16
N GLY A 261 16.76 25.22 -4.32
CA GLY A 261 15.93 26.37 -4.72
C GLY A 261 16.15 26.78 -6.20
N ASP A 262 16.65 25.86 -7.02
CA ASP A 262 16.85 26.07 -8.46
C ASP A 262 15.53 25.86 -9.22
N ALA A 263 14.80 26.95 -9.42
CA ALA A 263 13.53 26.92 -10.16
C ALA A 263 13.72 26.48 -11.62
N SER A 264 14.80 26.92 -12.27
CA SER A 264 15.06 26.58 -13.67
C SER A 264 15.32 25.07 -13.85
N GLY A 265 16.17 24.50 -12.98
CA GLY A 265 16.45 23.07 -12.95
C GLY A 265 15.22 22.23 -12.67
N ALA A 266 14.39 22.61 -11.68
CA ALA A 266 13.19 21.89 -11.32
C ALA A 266 12.15 21.86 -12.45
N PHE A 267 11.88 23.01 -13.09
CA PHE A 267 10.96 23.06 -14.25
C PHE A 267 11.50 22.30 -15.48
N ALA A 268 12.80 22.41 -15.75
CA ALA A 268 13.42 21.67 -16.84
C ALA A 268 13.35 20.15 -16.63
N ALA A 269 13.58 19.67 -15.41
CA ALA A 269 13.46 18.26 -15.06
C ALA A 269 12.00 17.76 -15.18
N ALA A 270 11.04 18.53 -14.71
CA ALA A 270 9.61 18.21 -14.85
C ALA A 270 9.14 18.20 -16.32
N ASP A 271 9.64 19.12 -17.15
CA ASP A 271 9.32 19.12 -18.59
C ASP A 271 9.87 17.86 -19.28
N ARG A 272 11.06 17.39 -18.90
CA ARG A 272 11.60 16.11 -19.39
C ARG A 272 10.70 14.92 -19.02
N VAL A 273 10.15 14.88 -17.80
CA VAL A 273 9.18 13.85 -17.41
C VAL A 273 7.98 13.83 -18.38
N VAL A 274 7.44 14.99 -18.69
CA VAL A 274 6.31 15.10 -19.62
C VAL A 274 6.72 14.73 -21.05
N GLN A 275 7.90 15.15 -21.50
CA GLN A 275 8.41 14.85 -22.84
C GLN A 275 8.72 13.36 -23.03
N THR A 276 9.08 12.63 -21.99
CA THR A 276 9.27 11.17 -22.01
C THR A 276 7.95 10.39 -22.05
N GLY A 277 6.81 11.08 -22.02
CA GLY A 277 5.48 10.47 -22.07
C GLY A 277 5.02 9.85 -20.74
N GLN A 278 5.70 10.15 -19.64
CA GLN A 278 5.27 9.71 -18.33
C GLN A 278 4.02 10.46 -17.87
N ASP A 279 3.15 9.78 -17.11
CA ASP A 279 1.98 10.39 -16.52
C ASP A 279 2.42 11.38 -15.40
N PRO A 280 2.09 12.69 -15.52
CA PRO A 280 2.42 13.67 -14.50
C PRO A 280 1.89 13.34 -13.11
N ARG A 281 0.73 12.68 -13.01
CA ARG A 281 0.18 12.23 -11.73
C ARG A 281 1.06 11.16 -11.10
N ARG A 282 1.50 10.17 -11.90
CA ARG A 282 2.40 9.11 -11.43
C ARG A 282 3.73 9.67 -10.96
N PHE A 283 4.26 10.65 -11.68
CA PHE A 283 5.45 11.38 -11.24
C PHE A 283 5.26 12.05 -9.87
N VAL A 284 4.12 12.71 -9.64
CA VAL A 284 3.82 13.35 -8.34
C VAL A 284 3.67 12.30 -7.23
N GLU A 285 3.10 11.12 -7.52
CA GLU A 285 3.04 9.99 -6.59
C GLU A 285 4.45 9.52 -6.19
N ASP A 286 5.32 9.29 -7.16
CA ASP A 286 6.71 8.86 -6.95
C ASP A 286 7.54 9.92 -6.20
N LEU A 287 7.32 11.21 -6.53
CA LEU A 287 7.95 12.32 -5.82
C LEU A 287 7.51 12.40 -4.35
N LEU A 288 6.22 12.21 -4.07
CA LEU A 288 5.71 12.17 -2.70
C LEU A 288 6.33 11.03 -1.89
N GLU A 289 6.46 9.84 -2.50
CA GLU A 289 7.13 8.72 -1.83
C GLU A 289 8.60 9.01 -1.56
N ARG A 290 9.31 9.63 -2.50
CA ARG A 290 10.72 10.04 -2.29
C ARG A 290 10.82 11.04 -1.15
N LEU A 291 9.94 12.05 -1.08
CA LEU A 291 9.92 13.02 0.01
C LEU A 291 9.63 12.36 1.36
N ARG A 292 8.70 11.40 1.43
CA ARG A 292 8.46 10.60 2.63
C ARG A 292 9.73 9.87 3.07
N ASP A 293 10.44 9.25 2.15
CA ASP A 293 11.65 8.51 2.44
C ASP A 293 12.76 9.46 2.94
N LEU A 294 12.87 10.65 2.36
CA LEU A 294 13.79 11.70 2.84
C LEU A 294 13.43 12.18 4.26
N ILE A 295 12.15 12.31 4.59
CA ILE A 295 11.68 12.64 5.95
C ILE A 295 12.09 11.54 6.93
N VAL A 296 11.93 10.26 6.56
CA VAL A 296 12.36 9.13 7.39
C VAL A 296 13.85 9.15 7.62
N VAL A 297 14.65 9.39 6.57
CA VAL A 297 16.11 9.48 6.66
C VAL A 297 16.55 10.69 7.51
N ALA A 298 15.90 11.85 7.35
CA ALA A 298 16.19 13.05 8.13
C ALA A 298 15.85 12.90 9.62
N ALA A 299 14.79 12.15 9.94
CA ALA A 299 14.29 11.98 11.30
C ALA A 299 14.97 10.84 12.08
N THR A 300 15.79 10.01 11.41
CA THR A 300 16.37 8.80 12.00
C THR A 300 17.88 8.70 11.72
N SER A 301 18.54 7.68 12.29
CA SER A 301 19.91 7.35 11.88
C SER A 301 19.91 6.54 10.58
N PRO A 302 21.03 6.48 9.82
CA PRO A 302 21.12 5.66 8.61
C PRO A 302 20.76 4.19 8.83
N GLU A 303 21.13 3.61 9.98
CA GLU A 303 20.82 2.22 10.34
C GLU A 303 19.32 2.04 10.63
N ALA A 304 18.71 3.00 11.32
CA ALA A 304 17.27 2.99 11.59
C ALA A 304 16.46 3.22 10.31
N ALA A 305 16.94 4.10 9.41
CA ALA A 305 16.35 4.30 8.10
C ALA A 305 16.38 3.00 7.27
N ALA A 306 17.49 2.26 7.24
CA ALA A 306 17.61 0.97 6.55
C ALA A 306 16.64 -0.07 7.08
N ALA A 307 16.33 -0.07 8.38
CA ALA A 307 15.35 -0.98 8.98
C ALA A 307 13.90 -0.66 8.58
N VAL A 308 13.59 0.62 8.32
CA VAL A 308 12.26 1.09 7.90
C VAL A 308 12.11 1.00 6.38
N LEU A 309 13.11 1.49 5.65
CA LEU A 309 13.15 1.55 4.18
C LEU A 309 13.81 0.28 3.62
N ARG A 310 13.20 -0.87 3.89
CA ARG A 310 13.74 -2.18 3.51
C ARG A 310 13.84 -2.31 1.99
N GLY A 311 14.98 -2.80 1.53
CA GLY A 311 15.24 -3.05 0.11
C GLY A 311 15.86 -1.87 -0.63
N ILE A 312 16.13 -0.74 0.03
CA ILE A 312 16.92 0.36 -0.53
C ILE A 312 18.41 0.09 -0.27
N PRO A 313 19.26 0.11 -1.31
CA PRO A 313 20.71 -0.07 -1.16
C PRO A 313 21.35 1.02 -0.27
N SER A 314 22.48 0.68 0.38
CA SER A 314 23.14 1.59 1.31
C SER A 314 23.68 2.87 0.66
N ASP A 315 24.12 2.79 -0.59
CA ASP A 315 24.57 3.93 -1.39
C ASP A 315 23.42 4.88 -1.76
N GLU A 316 22.24 4.34 -2.03
CA GLU A 316 21.04 5.14 -2.24
C GLU A 316 20.57 5.80 -0.94
N LEU A 317 20.59 5.11 0.19
CA LEU A 317 20.32 5.71 1.50
C LEU A 317 21.29 6.84 1.84
N ALA A 318 22.57 6.67 1.53
CA ALA A 318 23.58 7.73 1.72
C ALA A 318 23.28 8.96 0.85
N ARG A 319 22.86 8.76 -0.40
CA ARG A 319 22.45 9.84 -1.32
C ARG A 319 21.19 10.54 -0.80
N MET A 320 20.19 9.78 -0.35
CA MET A 320 18.98 10.34 0.29
C MET A 320 19.34 11.16 1.54
N GLY A 321 20.33 10.74 2.33
CA GLY A 321 20.83 11.49 3.46
C GLY A 321 21.41 12.86 3.06
N ALA A 322 22.18 12.90 1.98
CA ALA A 322 22.70 14.15 1.42
C ALA A 322 21.57 15.07 0.89
N GLN A 323 20.58 14.50 0.20
CA GLN A 323 19.40 15.21 -0.25
C GLN A 323 18.59 15.78 0.92
N ALA A 324 18.31 14.97 1.94
CA ALA A 324 17.58 15.41 3.13
C ALA A 324 18.28 16.56 3.87
N ALA A 325 19.61 16.53 3.92
CA ALA A 325 20.42 17.61 4.53
C ALA A 325 20.36 18.92 3.72
N ALA A 326 20.12 18.86 2.41
CA ALA A 326 19.95 20.05 1.58
C ALA A 326 18.61 20.78 1.85
N PHE A 327 17.60 20.07 2.36
CA PHE A 327 16.36 20.66 2.86
C PHE A 327 16.49 21.00 4.35
N GLY A 328 15.78 22.01 4.84
CA GLY A 328 15.48 22.13 6.26
C GLY A 328 14.30 21.20 6.61
N SER A 329 14.18 20.82 7.88
CA SER A 329 13.10 19.92 8.31
C SER A 329 11.70 20.48 8.06
N ALA A 330 11.49 21.78 8.29
CA ALA A 330 10.24 22.46 8.02
C ALA A 330 9.98 22.58 6.50
N GLU A 331 11.01 22.84 5.71
CA GLU A 331 10.87 22.93 4.25
C GLU A 331 10.51 21.57 3.65
N LEU A 332 11.18 20.50 4.07
CA LEU A 332 10.89 19.14 3.60
C LEU A 332 9.43 18.73 3.90
N SER A 333 8.96 19.00 5.12
CA SER A 333 7.56 18.73 5.51
C SER A 333 6.59 19.57 4.69
N ARG A 334 6.87 20.87 4.48
CA ARG A 334 6.02 21.74 3.67
C ARG A 334 5.93 21.27 2.22
N VAL A 335 7.06 20.89 1.62
CA VAL A 335 7.09 20.39 0.24
C VAL A 335 6.26 19.11 0.13
N ALA A 336 6.40 18.18 1.08
CA ALA A 336 5.60 16.95 1.11
C ALA A 336 4.09 17.23 1.22
N ASP A 337 3.69 18.18 2.07
CA ASP A 337 2.28 18.59 2.20
C ASP A 337 1.72 19.15 0.89
N LEU A 338 2.46 20.05 0.21
CA LEU A 338 2.06 20.62 -1.08
C LEU A 338 1.94 19.58 -2.19
N VAL A 339 2.88 18.65 -2.24
CA VAL A 339 2.86 17.54 -3.22
C VAL A 339 1.66 16.62 -2.94
N SER A 340 1.38 16.29 -1.67
CA SER A 340 0.23 15.47 -1.26
C SER A 340 -1.10 16.15 -1.60
N GLN A 341 -1.22 17.46 -1.35
CA GLN A 341 -2.40 18.24 -1.72
C GLN A 341 -2.60 18.23 -3.24
N THR A 342 -1.54 18.48 -4.02
CA THR A 342 -1.62 18.49 -5.48
C THR A 342 -2.03 17.13 -6.02
N LEU A 343 -1.53 16.04 -5.46
CA LEU A 343 -1.94 14.70 -5.85
C LEU A 343 -3.45 14.47 -5.67
N THR A 344 -4.03 15.02 -4.60
CA THR A 344 -5.48 14.99 -4.37
C THR A 344 -6.22 15.84 -5.41
N GLU A 345 -5.74 17.06 -5.71
CA GLU A 345 -6.29 17.96 -6.71
C GLU A 345 -6.23 17.39 -8.14
N MET A 346 -5.21 16.56 -8.44
CA MET A 346 -5.08 15.87 -9.73
C MET A 346 -6.12 14.77 -9.97
N THR A 347 -6.87 14.36 -8.94
CA THR A 347 -7.89 13.31 -9.08
C THR A 347 -9.06 13.84 -9.90
N GLY A 348 -9.20 13.34 -11.14
CA GLY A 348 -10.23 13.80 -12.09
C GLY A 348 -9.93 15.13 -12.80
N ALA A 349 -8.70 15.64 -12.66
CA ALA A 349 -8.29 16.89 -13.32
C ALA A 349 -8.17 16.72 -14.84
N THR A 350 -8.60 17.73 -15.59
CA THR A 350 -8.52 17.75 -17.07
C THR A 350 -7.11 18.05 -17.58
N SER A 351 -6.23 18.64 -16.77
CA SER A 351 -4.85 18.98 -17.14
C SER A 351 -3.85 18.65 -16.02
N PRO A 352 -3.43 17.38 -15.88
CA PRO A 352 -2.43 16.98 -14.86
C PRO A 352 -1.10 17.74 -15.00
N ARG A 353 -0.66 18.06 -16.22
CA ARG A 353 0.56 18.84 -16.47
C ARG A 353 0.49 20.22 -15.81
N LEU A 354 -0.61 20.93 -15.93
CA LEU A 354 -0.77 22.26 -15.33
C LEU A 354 -0.69 22.19 -13.79
N HIS A 355 -1.28 21.16 -13.19
CA HIS A 355 -1.18 20.95 -11.75
C HIS A 355 0.26 20.68 -11.30
N LEU A 356 1.04 19.91 -12.07
CA LEU A 356 2.46 19.69 -11.82
C LEU A 356 3.25 21.00 -11.86
N GLU A 357 3.07 21.82 -12.90
CA GLU A 357 3.74 23.11 -13.02
C GLU A 357 3.39 24.08 -11.89
N LEU A 358 2.10 24.16 -11.51
CA LEU A 358 1.64 24.97 -10.39
C LEU A 358 2.18 24.47 -9.05
N MET A 359 2.27 23.18 -8.84
CA MET A 359 2.87 22.57 -7.66
C MET A 359 4.32 23.02 -7.51
N LEU A 360 5.13 22.88 -8.56
CA LEU A 360 6.53 23.32 -8.53
C LEU A 360 6.67 24.81 -8.26
N ALA A 361 5.79 25.64 -8.85
CA ALA A 361 5.78 27.06 -8.57
C ALA A 361 5.51 27.34 -7.07
N ARG A 362 4.52 26.68 -6.46
CA ARG A 362 4.21 26.82 -5.02
C ARG A 362 5.35 26.32 -4.12
N VAL A 363 5.98 25.20 -4.51
CA VAL A 363 7.12 24.63 -3.78
C VAL A 363 8.30 25.59 -3.77
N LEU A 364 8.65 26.17 -4.94
CA LEU A 364 9.84 27.00 -5.13
C LEU A 364 9.66 28.45 -4.64
N VAL A 365 8.43 28.92 -4.45
CA VAL A 365 8.11 30.29 -4.00
C VAL A 365 7.44 30.28 -2.63
N PRO A 366 8.20 30.02 -1.52
CA PRO A 366 7.64 29.95 -0.16
C PRO A 366 7.02 31.27 0.33
N SER A 367 7.33 32.39 -0.31
CA SER A 367 6.74 33.71 0.01
C SER A 367 5.25 33.81 -0.32
N ALA A 368 4.72 32.88 -1.09
CA ALA A 368 3.29 32.79 -1.41
C ALA A 368 2.49 31.93 -0.40
N ASP A 369 3.19 31.35 0.59
CA ASP A 369 2.59 30.50 1.63
C ASP A 369 2.49 31.29 2.94
N ASP A 370 1.26 31.68 3.30
CA ASP A 370 0.96 32.45 4.53
C ASP A 370 0.83 31.56 5.78
N SER A 371 1.06 30.24 5.66
CA SER A 371 1.03 29.32 6.80
C SER A 371 2.23 29.51 7.73
N GLU A 372 2.10 29.07 8.99
CA GLU A 372 3.22 29.05 9.95
C GLU A 372 4.41 28.24 9.42
N ARG A 373 4.16 27.15 8.68
CA ARG A 373 5.19 26.32 8.05
C ARG A 373 5.90 27.05 6.92
N GLY A 374 5.18 27.84 6.12
CA GLY A 374 5.79 28.72 5.12
C GLY A 374 6.67 29.80 5.75
N ALA A 375 6.29 30.34 6.89
CA ALA A 375 7.11 31.30 7.66
C ALA A 375 8.40 30.63 8.19
N LEU A 376 8.30 29.45 8.80
CA LEU A 376 9.44 28.69 9.30
C LEU A 376 10.41 28.31 8.16
N ALA A 377 9.92 27.83 7.04
CA ALA A 377 10.72 27.50 5.87
C ALA A 377 11.49 28.73 5.33
N ARG A 378 10.89 29.92 5.36
CA ARG A 378 11.59 31.18 5.01
C ARG A 378 12.70 31.50 5.98
N VAL A 379 12.48 31.33 7.28
CA VAL A 379 13.51 31.55 8.33
C VAL A 379 14.67 30.58 8.15
N GLU A 380 14.40 29.27 8.04
CA GLU A 380 15.43 28.25 7.81
C GLU A 380 16.26 28.52 6.54
N ARG A 381 15.59 29.00 5.47
CA ARG A 381 16.30 29.37 4.23
C ARG A 381 17.21 30.59 4.41
N LEU A 382 16.77 31.58 5.18
CA LEU A 382 17.58 32.74 5.52
C LEU A 382 18.77 32.36 6.40
N GLU A 383 18.59 31.54 7.41
CA GLU A 383 19.64 31.02 8.30
C GLU A 383 20.71 30.27 7.50
N ARG A 384 20.33 29.39 6.60
CA ARG A 384 21.24 28.69 5.68
C ARG A 384 22.02 29.65 4.78
N ARG A 385 21.38 30.72 4.26
CA ARG A 385 22.07 31.74 3.42
C ARG A 385 23.06 32.60 4.19
N ILE A 386 22.80 32.87 5.47
CA ILE A 386 23.66 33.71 6.32
C ILE A 386 24.81 32.89 6.93
N GLY A 387 24.77 31.55 6.78
CA GLY A 387 25.82 30.68 7.32
C GLY A 387 25.76 30.54 8.85
N VAL A 388 24.62 30.81 9.47
CA VAL A 388 24.36 30.51 10.88
C VAL A 388 24.04 29.02 11.00
N THR A 389 25.02 28.17 10.70
CA THR A 389 25.04 26.82 11.22
C THR A 389 25.52 26.92 12.66
N ASP A 390 24.82 26.30 13.60
CA ASP A 390 25.26 26.10 14.98
C ASP A 390 26.70 25.57 15.01
N ALA A 391 27.64 26.44 15.09
CA ALA A 391 29.01 26.13 15.44
C ALA A 391 29.08 26.04 16.97
N ALA A 392 28.59 24.97 17.52
CA ALA A 392 28.99 24.50 18.84
C ALA A 392 30.36 23.85 18.71
N GLY A 393 31.40 24.66 18.59
CA GLY A 393 32.80 24.29 18.83
C GLY A 393 33.19 24.70 20.25
N PRO A 394 34.08 23.96 20.94
CA PRO A 394 34.34 24.11 22.35
C PRO A 394 35.00 25.46 22.67
N ALA A 395 34.57 26.09 23.78
CA ALA A 395 35.09 27.30 24.36
C ALA A 395 36.60 27.24 24.59
N ALA A 396 37.35 28.18 24.00
CA ALA A 396 38.71 28.51 24.43
C ALA A 396 38.61 29.57 25.54
N GLU A 397 39.31 29.33 26.63
CA GLU A 397 39.40 30.15 27.82
C GLU A 397 39.97 31.56 27.54
N PRO A 398 39.60 32.60 28.34
CA PRO A 398 40.05 33.94 28.13
C PRO A 398 41.39 34.18 28.84
N GLU A 399 42.40 34.66 28.13
CA GLU A 399 43.60 35.27 28.73
C GLU A 399 43.29 36.67 29.27
N THR A 400 43.67 36.84 30.51
CA THR A 400 43.64 38.05 31.34
C THR A 400 44.60 39.11 30.89
N GLY A 401 44.16 40.39 30.86
CA GLY A 401 45.14 41.48 30.76
C GLY A 401 44.57 42.90 30.69
N ARG A 402 44.31 43.48 31.88
CA ARG A 402 44.60 44.87 32.27
C ARG A 402 43.70 46.03 31.82
N ALA A 403 42.96 46.54 32.80
CA ALA A 403 42.37 47.90 32.88
C ALA A 403 43.43 49.00 32.93
N PRO A 404 43.19 50.33 32.85
CA PRO A 404 42.15 51.00 33.65
C PRO A 404 41.40 52.16 33.00
N ALA A 405 40.35 52.58 33.74
CA ALA A 405 39.48 53.75 33.61
C ALA A 405 40.24 55.10 33.77
N PRO A 406 39.64 56.35 33.82
CA PRO A 406 38.31 56.67 34.27
C PRO A 406 37.59 57.91 33.61
N ALA A 407 36.30 58.05 33.97
CA ALA A 407 35.53 59.26 34.34
C ALA A 407 35.26 60.34 33.27
N VAL A 408 34.20 61.07 33.22
CA VAL A 408 33.31 61.80 34.13
C VAL A 408 32.09 62.31 33.41
N ALA A 409 30.93 62.26 34.10
CA ALA A 409 29.93 63.24 34.40
C ALA A 409 28.96 63.74 33.30
N ALA A 410 27.70 63.47 33.50
CA ALA A 410 26.67 64.23 34.18
C ALA A 410 26.00 65.34 33.35
N ALA A 411 24.73 65.28 33.25
CA ALA A 411 23.68 66.22 33.70
C ALA A 411 22.40 65.97 32.93
N GLU A 412 21.35 65.54 33.59
CA GLU A 412 20.22 66.28 34.06
C GLU A 412 19.61 67.25 33.04
N SER A 413 18.33 67.09 32.69
CA SER A 413 17.24 67.83 33.32
C SER A 413 15.92 67.66 32.55
N ARG A 414 14.92 67.17 33.27
CA ARG A 414 13.57 67.81 33.45
C ARG A 414 12.83 68.25 32.18
N ALA A 415 11.57 68.10 32.06
CA ALA A 415 10.40 67.80 32.89
C ALA A 415 9.17 68.27 32.16
N GLN A 416 8.05 67.61 32.48
CA GLN A 416 6.69 68.20 32.56
C GLN A 416 6.05 68.70 31.25
N ALA A 417 4.86 68.47 30.96
CA ALA A 417 3.63 68.02 31.58
C ALA A 417 2.49 68.40 30.64
N ALA A 418 1.47 67.72 30.81
CA ALA A 418 0.04 68.12 30.93
C ALA A 418 -0.81 68.14 29.66
N GLU A 419 -1.81 67.27 29.73
CA GLU A 419 -3.26 67.61 29.70
C GLU A 419 -3.80 68.26 28.40
N SER A 420 -4.74 67.66 27.75
CA SER A 420 -6.16 67.62 28.15
C SER A 420 -7.01 67.00 27.02
N ARG A 421 -7.94 66.16 27.40
CA ARG A 421 -9.22 65.88 26.71
C ARG A 421 -10.06 67.18 26.56
N PRO A 422 -11.24 67.24 25.88
CA PRO A 422 -12.09 66.15 25.38
C PRO A 422 -12.92 66.44 24.07
N GLN A 423 -13.70 65.45 23.67
CA GLN A 423 -15.07 65.46 23.10
C GLN A 423 -15.36 66.18 21.78
N ALA A 424 -15.78 65.49 20.77
CA ALA A 424 -17.17 65.32 20.36
C ALA A 424 -17.30 64.04 19.48
#